data_c0aaf50250326d522d5f31ef6afdaa8e
#
_entry.id   c0aaf50250326d522d5f31ef6afdaa8e
#
_cell.length_a   1.000
_cell.length_b   1.000
_cell.length_c   1.000
_cell.angle_alpha   90.00
_cell.angle_beta   90.00
_cell.angle_gamma   90.00
#
_symmetry.space_group_name_H-M   'P 1'
#
loop_
_entity.id
_entity.type
_entity.pdbx_description
1 polymer ?
#
loop_
_entity_poly.entity_id
_entity_poly.type
_entity_poly.pdbx_seq_one_letter_code
_entity_poly.pdbx_strand_id
1 'polypeptide(L)'
;MLDTPHFVVFYNGTDPLPEYSTLKLSSAYRNKEETPQLELQVQVININLGFNYELMDACQILKEYAQFVAEVREQAKVYPNRQAIVQAVDVCIKKDILKEFLLENKKEVIDMVFFEYDAEAEKRVIYKDGVEEGRAKEIVRSCKDFNLSKENAIHKLETLLSIPTQSAIDYYEKFSKEFENEF
;
A
#
# COMPACT_ATOMS: atom_id res chain seq x y z
N MET A 1 -4.66 -34.05 -19.13
CA MET A 1 -5.54 -32.87 -19.00
C MET A 1 -5.07 -32.13 -17.76
N LEU A 2 -5.07 -30.80 -17.79
CA LEU A 2 -4.78 -29.97 -16.62
C LEU A 2 -6.11 -29.45 -16.08
N ASP A 3 -6.22 -29.37 -14.76
CA ASP A 3 -7.38 -28.75 -14.11
C ASP A 3 -7.35 -27.24 -14.36
N THR A 4 -8.52 -26.60 -14.38
CA THR A 4 -8.61 -25.15 -14.53
C THR A 4 -8.00 -24.46 -13.31
N PRO A 5 -6.99 -23.58 -13.49
CA PRO A 5 -6.39 -22.88 -12.37
C PRO A 5 -7.36 -21.82 -11.81
N HIS A 6 -7.42 -21.71 -10.49
CA HIS A 6 -8.12 -20.67 -9.77
C HIS A 6 -7.11 -19.81 -9.03
N PHE A 7 -7.19 -18.50 -9.23
CA PHE A 7 -6.30 -17.52 -8.59
C PHE A 7 -7.06 -16.82 -7.47
N VAL A 8 -6.53 -16.91 -6.26
CA VAL A 8 -7.12 -16.30 -5.07
C VAL A 8 -6.06 -15.49 -4.34
N VAL A 9 -6.42 -14.30 -3.92
CA VAL A 9 -5.60 -13.44 -3.04
C VAL A 9 -6.35 -13.23 -1.74
N PHE A 10 -5.73 -13.58 -0.63
CA PHE A 10 -6.18 -13.17 0.69
C PHE A 10 -5.66 -11.77 0.99
N TYR A 11 -6.58 -10.83 1.14
CA TYR A 11 -6.26 -9.43 1.41
C TYR A 11 -6.36 -9.12 2.90
N ASN A 12 -5.26 -8.67 3.47
CA ASN A 12 -5.19 -8.18 4.84
C ASN A 12 -4.63 -6.76 4.95
N GLY A 13 -4.65 -5.99 3.86
CA GLY A 13 -4.18 -4.61 3.84
C GLY A 13 -5.08 -3.64 4.63
N THR A 14 -4.69 -2.36 4.61
CA THR A 14 -5.40 -1.28 5.34
C THR A 14 -6.37 -0.48 4.48
N ASP A 15 -6.29 -0.61 3.15
CA ASP A 15 -7.22 0.07 2.26
C ASP A 15 -8.62 -0.55 2.37
N PRO A 16 -9.69 0.25 2.27
CA PRO A 16 -11.05 -0.25 2.37
C PRO A 16 -11.39 -1.10 1.14
N LEU A 17 -11.53 -2.40 1.32
CA LEU A 17 -11.99 -3.33 0.30
C LEU A 17 -13.26 -4.07 0.78
N PRO A 18 -14.18 -4.40 -0.14
CA PRO A 18 -15.33 -5.24 0.18
C PRO A 18 -14.89 -6.65 0.59
N GLU A 19 -15.82 -7.45 1.10
CA GLU A 19 -15.55 -8.85 1.47
C GLU A 19 -14.97 -9.67 0.33
N TYR A 20 -15.52 -9.48 -0.86
CA TYR A 20 -15.08 -10.13 -2.10
C TYR A 20 -14.95 -9.11 -3.22
N SER A 21 -13.90 -9.23 -4.01
CA SER A 21 -13.74 -8.47 -5.25
C SER A 21 -13.02 -9.31 -6.29
N THR A 22 -13.09 -8.90 -7.55
CA THR A 22 -12.38 -9.56 -8.65
C THR A 22 -11.47 -8.56 -9.34
N LEU A 23 -10.20 -8.88 -9.42
CA LEU A 23 -9.23 -8.15 -10.23
C LEU A 23 -9.17 -8.80 -11.62
N LYS A 24 -9.13 -7.97 -12.65
CA LYS A 24 -8.98 -8.39 -14.06
C LYS A 24 -7.74 -7.75 -14.65
N LEU A 25 -6.94 -8.55 -15.34
CA LEU A 25 -5.74 -8.05 -16.04
C LEU A 25 -6.09 -6.97 -17.07
N SER A 26 -7.22 -7.12 -17.75
CA SER A 26 -7.72 -6.14 -18.72
C SER A 26 -7.96 -4.76 -18.11
N SER A 27 -8.17 -4.66 -16.80
CA SER A 27 -8.33 -3.37 -16.12
C SER A 27 -7.05 -2.51 -16.15
N ALA A 28 -5.88 -3.14 -16.32
CA ALA A 28 -4.57 -2.48 -16.40
C ALA A 28 -4.16 -2.14 -17.83
N TYR A 29 -4.91 -2.59 -18.85
CA TYR A 29 -4.58 -2.27 -20.24
C TYR A 29 -4.88 -0.81 -20.56
N ARG A 30 -3.97 -0.18 -21.32
CA ARG A 30 -4.15 1.19 -21.80
C ARG A 30 -5.37 1.31 -22.73
N ASN A 31 -5.49 0.36 -23.66
CA ASN A 31 -6.63 0.27 -24.58
C ASN A 31 -7.53 -0.88 -24.09
N LYS A 32 -8.74 -0.55 -23.70
CA LYS A 32 -9.69 -1.54 -23.20
C LYS A 32 -10.50 -2.11 -24.36
N GLU A 33 -10.45 -3.43 -24.50
CA GLU A 33 -11.24 -4.20 -25.43
C GLU A 33 -12.31 -4.99 -24.65
N GLU A 34 -13.49 -5.19 -25.25
CA GLU A 34 -14.55 -5.98 -24.62
C GLU A 34 -14.14 -7.45 -24.41
N THR A 35 -13.36 -7.98 -25.35
CA THR A 35 -12.86 -9.37 -25.33
C THR A 35 -11.36 -9.40 -25.57
N PRO A 36 -10.54 -9.13 -24.56
CA PRO A 36 -9.09 -9.21 -24.71
C PRO A 36 -8.65 -10.65 -24.96
N GLN A 37 -7.65 -10.84 -25.83
CA GLN A 37 -7.11 -12.17 -26.12
C GLN A 37 -6.40 -12.81 -24.91
N LEU A 38 -5.91 -12.00 -24.00
CA LEU A 38 -5.34 -12.44 -22.71
C LEU A 38 -6.12 -11.82 -21.57
N GLU A 39 -6.72 -12.65 -20.74
CA GLU A 39 -7.38 -12.25 -19.52
C GLU A 39 -6.96 -13.14 -18.35
N LEU A 40 -6.66 -12.52 -17.22
CA LEU A 40 -6.48 -13.19 -15.94
C LEU A 40 -7.47 -12.59 -14.94
N GLN A 41 -8.24 -13.45 -14.29
CA GLN A 41 -9.14 -13.04 -13.22
C GLN A 41 -8.62 -13.59 -11.89
N VAL A 42 -8.52 -12.73 -10.89
CA VAL A 42 -8.08 -13.08 -9.54
C VAL A 42 -9.20 -12.73 -8.57
N GLN A 43 -9.63 -13.70 -7.79
CA GLN A 43 -10.58 -13.47 -6.72
C GLN A 43 -9.83 -12.92 -5.49
N VAL A 44 -10.26 -11.77 -4.99
CA VAL A 44 -9.73 -11.17 -3.77
C VAL A 44 -10.70 -11.38 -2.63
N ILE A 45 -10.23 -11.96 -1.56
CA ILE A 45 -11.00 -12.25 -0.34
C ILE A 45 -10.43 -11.41 0.79
N ASN A 46 -11.23 -10.50 1.33
CA ASN A 46 -10.82 -9.67 2.46
C ASN A 46 -10.84 -10.50 3.75
N ILE A 47 -9.66 -10.78 4.30
CA ILE A 47 -9.49 -11.58 5.52
C ILE A 47 -9.21 -10.72 6.76
N ASN A 48 -9.43 -9.40 6.69
CA ASN A 48 -9.35 -8.57 7.89
C ASN A 48 -10.38 -8.98 8.93
N LEU A 49 -10.08 -8.73 10.20
CA LEU A 49 -10.99 -8.98 11.29
C LEU A 49 -12.32 -8.23 11.06
N GLY A 50 -13.44 -8.93 11.16
CA GLY A 50 -14.77 -8.38 10.90
C GLY A 50 -15.33 -8.65 9.50
N PHE A 51 -14.58 -9.33 8.63
CA PHE A 51 -15.01 -9.73 7.30
C PHE A 51 -15.07 -11.27 7.17
N ASN A 52 -15.86 -11.77 6.20
CA ASN A 52 -15.93 -13.16 5.80
C ASN A 52 -16.11 -14.15 6.97
N TYR A 53 -17.09 -13.91 7.83
CA TYR A 53 -17.33 -14.70 9.04
C TYR A 53 -17.48 -16.20 8.77
N GLU A 54 -18.17 -16.60 7.70
CA GLU A 54 -18.35 -18.01 7.34
C GLU A 54 -17.00 -18.69 7.01
N LEU A 55 -16.12 -18.01 6.28
CA LEU A 55 -14.78 -18.51 5.99
C LEU A 55 -13.93 -18.57 7.25
N MET A 56 -14.01 -17.56 8.11
CA MET A 56 -13.28 -17.53 9.37
C MET A 56 -13.73 -18.63 10.33
N ASP A 57 -15.01 -18.92 10.39
CA ASP A 57 -15.54 -20.00 11.24
C ASP A 57 -15.22 -21.38 10.66
N ALA A 58 -15.08 -21.51 9.34
CA ALA A 58 -14.65 -22.74 8.68
C ALA A 58 -13.12 -22.98 8.79
N CYS A 59 -12.31 -21.95 9.01
CA CYS A 59 -10.85 -22.05 9.06
C CYS A 59 -10.29 -21.29 10.29
N GLN A 60 -10.17 -21.99 11.40
CA GLN A 60 -9.70 -21.44 12.68
C GLN A 60 -8.32 -20.77 12.56
N ILE A 61 -7.39 -21.37 11.82
CA ILE A 61 -6.03 -20.80 11.62
C ILE A 61 -6.10 -19.45 10.91
N LEU A 62 -6.96 -19.32 9.89
CA LEU A 62 -7.14 -18.07 9.17
C LEU A 62 -7.76 -16.99 10.07
N LYS A 63 -8.73 -17.36 10.91
CA LYS A 63 -9.34 -16.48 11.92
C LYS A 63 -8.30 -15.98 12.91
N GLU A 64 -7.48 -16.87 13.44
CA GLU A 64 -6.42 -16.51 14.39
C GLU A 64 -5.35 -15.63 13.73
N TYR A 65 -5.01 -15.89 12.46
CA TYR A 65 -4.12 -15.04 11.70
C TYR A 65 -4.69 -13.62 11.54
N ALA A 66 -5.97 -13.48 11.20
CA ALA A 66 -6.62 -12.18 11.12
C ALA A 66 -6.60 -11.43 12.46
N GLN A 67 -6.81 -12.15 13.57
CA GLN A 67 -6.72 -11.60 14.92
C GLN A 67 -5.29 -11.16 15.26
N PHE A 68 -4.28 -11.95 14.89
CA PHE A 68 -2.87 -11.59 15.09
C PHE A 68 -2.50 -10.32 14.33
N VAL A 69 -2.88 -10.21 13.06
CA VAL A 69 -2.62 -9.01 12.26
C VAL A 69 -3.32 -7.77 12.85
N ALA A 70 -4.56 -7.93 13.32
CA ALA A 70 -5.28 -6.85 13.99
C ALA A 70 -4.57 -6.41 15.29
N GLU A 71 -4.08 -7.36 16.10
CA GLU A 71 -3.33 -7.08 17.33
C GLU A 71 -2.01 -6.33 17.02
N VAL A 72 -1.26 -6.73 15.98
CA VAL A 72 -0.04 -6.02 15.54
C VAL A 72 -0.36 -4.56 15.22
N ARG A 73 -1.46 -4.30 14.50
CA ARG A 73 -1.88 -2.92 14.18
C ARG A 73 -2.27 -2.11 15.41
N GLU A 74 -2.95 -2.73 16.38
CA GLU A 74 -3.28 -2.04 17.63
C GLU A 74 -2.03 -1.69 18.45
N GLN A 75 -1.10 -2.64 18.56
CA GLN A 75 0.16 -2.38 19.27
C GLN A 75 1.03 -1.33 18.56
N ALA A 76 0.98 -1.25 17.24
CA ALA A 76 1.70 -0.24 16.45
C ALA A 76 1.21 1.20 16.68
N LYS A 77 0.03 1.39 17.26
CA LYS A 77 -0.45 2.72 17.68
C LYS A 77 0.25 3.23 18.94
N VAL A 78 0.82 2.33 19.74
CA VAL A 78 1.38 2.62 21.06
C VAL A 78 2.89 2.46 21.08
N TYR A 79 3.41 1.45 20.39
CA TYR A 79 4.82 1.07 20.39
C TYR A 79 5.44 1.24 19.00
N PRO A 80 6.73 1.63 18.92
CA PRO A 80 7.40 1.74 17.64
C PRO A 80 7.74 0.36 17.06
N ASN A 81 7.50 0.20 15.75
CA ASN A 81 7.98 -0.87 14.89
C ASN A 81 8.13 -2.27 15.56
N ARG A 82 9.36 -2.76 15.71
CA ARG A 82 9.67 -4.09 16.26
C ARG A 82 9.07 -4.35 17.64
N GLN A 83 8.98 -3.33 18.49
CA GLN A 83 8.42 -3.47 19.84
C GLN A 83 6.91 -3.75 19.80
N ALA A 84 6.18 -3.13 18.85
CA ALA A 84 4.77 -3.40 18.62
C ALA A 84 4.53 -4.88 18.29
N ILE A 85 5.36 -5.45 17.41
CA ILE A 85 5.26 -6.85 16.99
C ILE A 85 5.54 -7.79 18.18
N VAL A 86 6.57 -7.50 18.98
CA VAL A 86 6.87 -8.29 20.19
C VAL A 86 5.68 -8.27 21.17
N GLN A 87 5.07 -7.11 21.39
CA GLN A 87 3.91 -6.98 22.26
C GLN A 87 2.70 -7.73 21.71
N ALA A 88 2.45 -7.63 20.41
CA ALA A 88 1.36 -8.35 19.74
C ALA A 88 1.51 -9.88 19.88
N VAL A 89 2.71 -10.40 19.65
CA VAL A 89 3.02 -11.83 19.85
C VAL A 89 2.75 -12.26 21.28
N ASP A 90 3.22 -11.49 22.29
CA ASP A 90 3.02 -11.82 23.69
C ASP A 90 1.53 -11.76 24.11
N VAL A 91 0.78 -10.81 23.56
CA VAL A 91 -0.68 -10.71 23.77
C VAL A 91 -1.41 -11.87 23.14
N CYS A 92 -1.08 -12.25 21.90
CA CYS A 92 -1.70 -13.36 21.18
C CYS A 92 -1.44 -14.70 21.88
N ILE A 93 -0.22 -14.95 22.34
CA ILE A 93 0.10 -16.15 23.14
C ILE A 93 -0.76 -16.21 24.42
N LYS A 94 -0.97 -15.10 25.12
CA LYS A 94 -1.82 -15.04 26.33
C LYS A 94 -3.31 -15.26 26.02
N LYS A 95 -3.76 -14.91 24.83
CA LYS A 95 -5.14 -15.05 24.36
C LYS A 95 -5.39 -16.39 23.64
N ASP A 96 -4.42 -17.30 23.63
CA ASP A 96 -4.44 -18.58 22.90
C ASP A 96 -4.64 -18.43 21.38
N ILE A 97 -4.23 -17.29 20.81
CA ILE A 97 -4.28 -16.99 19.36
C ILE A 97 -2.96 -17.45 18.74
N LEU A 98 -2.99 -18.40 17.81
CA LEU A 98 -1.81 -19.02 17.18
C LEU A 98 -0.73 -19.45 18.18
N LYS A 99 -1.12 -19.78 19.40
CA LYS A 99 -0.22 -19.90 20.56
C LYS A 99 0.92 -20.90 20.32
N GLU A 100 0.63 -22.11 19.90
CA GLU A 100 1.66 -23.14 19.67
C GLU A 100 2.64 -22.67 18.61
N PHE A 101 2.12 -22.19 17.48
CA PHE A 101 2.92 -21.66 16.38
C PHE A 101 3.82 -20.49 16.81
N LEU A 102 3.25 -19.53 17.56
CA LEU A 102 4.00 -18.35 18.03
C LEU A 102 5.05 -18.69 19.11
N LEU A 103 4.81 -19.72 19.93
CA LEU A 103 5.80 -20.19 20.90
C LEU A 103 7.00 -20.86 20.21
N GLU A 104 6.74 -21.67 19.20
CA GLU A 104 7.77 -22.39 18.45
C GLU A 104 8.59 -21.48 17.52
N ASN A 105 7.92 -20.50 16.89
CA ASN A 105 8.50 -19.68 15.82
C ASN A 105 8.61 -18.18 16.19
N LYS A 106 8.63 -17.85 17.48
CA LYS A 106 8.54 -16.45 17.95
C LYS A 106 9.52 -15.51 17.27
N LYS A 107 10.78 -15.92 17.18
CA LYS A 107 11.85 -15.08 16.60
C LYS A 107 11.64 -14.85 15.11
N GLU A 108 11.37 -15.93 14.37
CA GLU A 108 11.16 -15.90 12.93
C GLU A 108 9.94 -15.04 12.56
N VAL A 109 8.86 -15.18 13.32
CA VAL A 109 7.64 -14.37 13.12
C VAL A 109 7.93 -12.88 13.36
N ILE A 110 8.64 -12.55 14.44
CA ILE A 110 8.99 -11.14 14.74
C ILE A 110 9.87 -10.56 13.63
N ASP A 111 10.86 -11.29 13.16
CA ASP A 111 11.78 -10.84 12.12
C ASP A 111 11.05 -10.68 10.78
N MET A 112 10.22 -11.64 10.37
CA MET A 112 9.47 -11.60 9.12
C MET A 112 8.43 -10.48 9.10
N VAL A 113 7.62 -10.35 10.14
CA VAL A 113 6.59 -9.29 10.22
C VAL A 113 7.24 -7.90 10.27
N PHE A 114 8.39 -7.77 10.93
CA PHE A 114 9.15 -6.53 10.95
C PHE A 114 9.62 -6.11 9.56
N PHE A 115 10.17 -7.04 8.78
CA PHE A 115 10.59 -6.76 7.39
C PHE A 115 9.41 -6.38 6.49
N GLU A 116 8.27 -7.06 6.61
CA GLU A 116 7.07 -6.72 5.84
C GLU A 116 6.53 -5.32 6.20
N TYR A 117 6.49 -5.00 7.49
CA TYR A 117 6.00 -3.72 7.98
C TYR A 117 6.90 -2.54 7.55
N ASP A 118 8.22 -2.74 7.60
CA ASP A 118 9.21 -1.74 7.18
C ASP A 118 9.15 -1.52 5.66
N ALA A 119 9.07 -2.60 4.88
CA ALA A 119 8.91 -2.53 3.42
C ALA A 119 7.60 -1.85 2.99
N GLU A 120 6.50 -2.04 3.71
CA GLU A 120 5.25 -1.33 3.45
C GLU A 120 5.34 0.16 3.79
N ALA A 121 6.01 0.51 4.89
CA ALA A 121 6.24 1.90 5.27
C ALA A 121 7.09 2.61 4.21
N GLU A 122 8.17 1.97 3.76
CA GLU A 122 9.03 2.48 2.70
C GLU A 122 8.27 2.65 1.37
N LYS A 123 7.47 1.66 0.96
CA LYS A 123 6.63 1.76 -0.24
C LYS A 123 5.64 2.92 -0.17
N ARG A 124 5.02 3.17 1.00
CA ARG A 124 4.10 4.31 1.18
C ARG A 124 4.80 5.65 1.04
N VAL A 125 6.02 5.77 1.57
CA VAL A 125 6.84 6.97 1.43
C VAL A 125 7.19 7.18 -0.05
N ILE A 126 7.75 6.16 -0.72
CA ILE A 126 8.10 6.22 -2.15
C ILE A 126 6.88 6.57 -3.02
N TYR A 127 5.72 5.95 -2.74
CA TYR A 127 4.50 6.24 -3.49
C TYR A 127 4.03 7.69 -3.27
N LYS A 128 4.04 8.16 -2.03
CA LYS A 128 3.65 9.54 -1.69
C LYS A 128 4.57 10.56 -2.37
N ASP A 129 5.87 10.33 -2.29
CA ASP A 129 6.89 11.18 -2.90
C ASP A 129 6.74 11.17 -4.43
N GLY A 130 6.50 10.01 -5.04
CA GLY A 130 6.27 9.89 -6.47
C GLY A 130 5.00 10.60 -6.96
N VAL A 131 3.92 10.57 -6.18
CA VAL A 131 2.68 11.32 -6.49
C VAL A 131 2.91 12.82 -6.35
N GLU A 132 3.62 13.27 -5.31
CA GLU A 132 3.94 14.68 -5.10
C GLU A 132 4.84 15.20 -6.23
N GLU A 133 5.87 14.45 -6.59
CA GLU A 133 6.78 14.79 -7.70
C GLU A 133 6.04 14.85 -9.04
N GLY A 134 5.16 13.88 -9.33
CA GLY A 134 4.34 13.89 -10.54
C GLY A 134 3.42 15.11 -10.62
N ARG A 135 2.79 15.50 -9.51
CA ARG A 135 1.97 16.72 -9.43
C ARG A 135 2.81 17.99 -9.60
N ALA A 136 3.99 18.03 -8.98
CA ALA A 136 4.91 19.16 -9.14
C ALA A 136 5.33 19.34 -10.61
N LYS A 137 5.68 18.25 -11.27
CA LYS A 137 6.03 18.24 -12.71
C LYS A 137 4.90 18.81 -13.56
N GLU A 138 3.66 18.39 -13.34
CA GLU A 138 2.50 18.87 -14.08
C GLU A 138 2.22 20.36 -13.82
N ILE A 139 2.36 20.81 -12.58
CA ILE A 139 2.22 22.24 -12.23
C ILE A 139 3.26 23.08 -12.98
N VAL A 140 4.54 22.68 -12.99
CA VAL A 140 5.61 23.40 -13.68
C VAL A 140 5.35 23.43 -15.19
N ARG A 141 4.93 22.29 -15.78
CA ARG A 141 4.55 22.20 -17.19
C ARG A 141 3.43 23.17 -17.53
N SER A 142 2.35 23.15 -16.78
CA SER A 142 1.22 24.06 -16.98
C SER A 142 1.64 25.53 -16.84
N CYS A 143 2.54 25.86 -15.90
CA CYS A 143 3.03 27.22 -15.74
C CYS A 143 3.84 27.66 -16.96
N LYS A 144 4.63 26.79 -17.57
CA LYS A 144 5.35 27.08 -18.83
C LYS A 144 4.37 27.26 -19.99
N ASP A 145 3.39 26.39 -20.14
CA ASP A 145 2.39 26.46 -21.23
C ASP A 145 1.61 27.80 -21.19
N PHE A 146 1.38 28.34 -20.00
CA PHE A 146 0.71 29.63 -19.79
C PHE A 146 1.67 30.82 -19.66
N ASN A 147 2.98 30.65 -19.92
CA ASN A 147 3.99 31.67 -19.81
C ASN A 147 3.99 32.41 -18.44
N LEU A 148 3.78 31.72 -17.36
CA LEU A 148 3.84 32.28 -16.01
C LEU A 148 5.30 32.56 -15.58
N SER A 149 5.50 33.60 -14.79
CA SER A 149 6.81 33.88 -14.22
C SER A 149 7.26 32.82 -13.24
N LYS A 150 8.60 32.71 -13.01
CA LYS A 150 9.18 31.77 -12.03
C LYS A 150 8.56 31.94 -10.66
N GLU A 151 8.36 33.20 -10.21
CA GLU A 151 7.78 33.50 -8.90
C GLU A 151 6.34 32.96 -8.77
N ASN A 152 5.52 33.14 -9.82
CA ASN A 152 4.17 32.65 -9.85
C ASN A 152 4.11 31.12 -9.89
N ALA A 153 5.03 30.45 -10.57
CA ALA A 153 5.12 29.01 -10.60
C ALA A 153 5.52 28.43 -9.23
N ILE A 154 6.50 29.03 -8.55
CA ILE A 154 6.92 28.66 -7.20
C ILE A 154 5.74 28.83 -6.22
N HIS A 155 5.05 29.96 -6.26
CA HIS A 155 3.90 30.21 -5.39
C HIS A 155 2.75 29.20 -5.62
N LYS A 156 2.51 28.79 -6.87
CA LYS A 156 1.56 27.73 -7.17
C LYS A 156 1.98 26.38 -6.59
N LEU A 157 3.25 26.01 -6.69
CA LEU A 157 3.79 24.78 -6.09
C LEU A 157 3.59 24.77 -4.57
N GLU A 158 3.95 25.87 -3.89
CA GLU A 158 3.74 26.04 -2.46
C GLU A 158 2.27 25.84 -2.06
N THR A 159 1.37 26.52 -2.77
CA THR A 159 -0.04 26.55 -2.42
C THR A 159 -0.74 25.23 -2.74
N LEU A 160 -0.51 24.65 -3.92
CA LEU A 160 -1.22 23.44 -4.38
C LEU A 160 -0.69 22.14 -3.78
N LEU A 161 0.60 22.11 -3.41
CA LEU A 161 1.22 20.95 -2.78
C LEU A 161 1.38 21.10 -1.27
N SER A 162 1.17 22.31 -0.74
CA SER A 162 1.36 22.64 0.69
C SER A 162 2.80 22.33 1.16
N ILE A 163 3.79 22.65 0.31
CA ILE A 163 5.21 22.39 0.57
C ILE A 163 5.96 23.68 0.94
N PRO A 164 7.12 23.59 1.62
CA PRO A 164 7.98 24.75 1.90
C PRO A 164 8.52 25.38 0.63
N THR A 165 8.79 26.69 0.70
CA THR A 165 9.36 27.49 -0.42
C THR A 165 10.60 26.86 -1.03
N GLN A 166 11.51 26.33 -0.21
CA GLN A 166 12.73 25.69 -0.72
C GLN A 166 12.42 24.47 -1.59
N SER A 167 11.52 23.60 -1.16
CA SER A 167 11.08 22.43 -1.95
C SER A 167 10.40 22.84 -3.26
N ALA A 168 9.61 23.94 -3.24
CA ALA A 168 8.98 24.48 -4.44
C ALA A 168 10.02 25.01 -5.45
N ILE A 169 11.08 25.65 -4.97
CA ILE A 169 12.21 26.11 -5.80
C ILE A 169 12.93 24.90 -6.43
N ASP A 170 13.22 23.86 -5.61
CA ASP A 170 13.93 22.67 -6.06
C ASP A 170 13.14 21.92 -7.16
N TYR A 171 11.81 21.76 -6.98
CA TYR A 171 10.94 21.19 -8.00
C TYR A 171 10.89 22.04 -9.28
N TYR A 172 10.76 23.36 -9.14
CA TYR A 172 10.76 24.24 -10.30
C TYR A 172 12.06 24.12 -11.11
N GLU A 173 13.22 24.16 -10.45
CA GLU A 173 14.52 24.07 -11.11
C GLU A 173 14.76 22.71 -11.74
N LYS A 174 14.34 21.62 -11.07
CA LYS A 174 14.42 20.25 -11.60
C LYS A 174 13.64 20.13 -12.90
N PHE A 175 12.35 20.43 -12.88
CA PHE A 175 11.48 20.20 -14.02
C PHE A 175 11.61 21.23 -15.12
N SER A 176 12.02 22.48 -14.81
CA SER A 176 12.31 23.46 -15.85
C SER A 176 13.46 23.04 -16.74
N LYS A 177 14.52 22.47 -16.17
CA LYS A 177 15.66 21.91 -16.92
C LYS A 177 15.28 20.67 -17.74
N GLU A 178 14.43 19.83 -17.19
CA GLU A 178 13.95 18.63 -17.89
C GLU A 178 13.20 19.01 -19.17
N PHE A 179 12.29 19.99 -19.09
CA PHE A 179 11.52 20.47 -20.24
C PHE A 179 12.32 21.33 -21.24
N GLU A 180 13.48 21.87 -20.87
CA GLU A 180 14.38 22.54 -21.80
C GLU A 180 15.17 21.56 -22.67
N ASN A 181 15.32 20.31 -22.21
CA ASN A 181 16.03 19.26 -22.94
C ASN A 181 15.09 18.39 -23.81
N GLU A 182 13.78 18.59 -23.77
CA GLU A 182 12.79 17.86 -24.58
C GLU A 182 12.55 18.52 -25.98
N PHE A 183 13.20 19.64 -26.27
CA PHE A 183 13.17 20.36 -27.54
C PHE A 183 14.59 20.62 -28.05
#